data_b78a70fb88b49e1149e87b2f85b00c51
#
_entry.id   b78a70fb88b49e1149e87b2f85b00c51
#
_cell.length_a   1.000
_cell.length_b   1.000
_cell.length_c   1.000
_cell.angle_alpha   90.00
_cell.angle_beta   90.00
_cell.angle_gamma   90.00
#
_symmetry.space_group_name_H-M   'P 1'
#
loop_
_entity.id
_entity.type
_entity.pdbx_description
1 polymer ?
#
loop_
_entity_poly.entity_id
_entity_poly.type
_entity_poly.pdbx_seq_one_letter_code
_entity_poly.pdbx_strand_id
1 'polypeptide(L)'
;MSLPKIQRIAARTDVALEVHDALKRFGRETPQAQPFWKRGARKPPEMTVAVDHISLTVRRGEIFGLLGANGSGKSTLIRLVSTLLVPDGGEIRVFGYDVQREERTVRRLINRVSVEASFFKKLSALENLMYAARLYDLPGVYARRRSVEILRSLGLSEKRLYEPLEHMSRGMQQKVAIARGLLTAPVLLLLDEPTTGLDPRSKHDVQRFILRMREEHDTTVFLTTHDMDEADRLCDRIAIIDNGRIAALDTPQGLKDAIGARIGKNGATTMEDVFMALTGKSLDDDFEPSDDFERGDGN
;
A
#
# COMPACT_ATOMS: atom_id res chain seq x y z
N MET A 1 -12.61 -11.24 25.30
CA MET A 1 -12.84 -9.83 25.73
C MET A 1 -13.34 -9.07 24.52
N SER A 2 -14.53 -8.47 24.55
CA SER A 2 -15.18 -7.88 23.39
C SER A 2 -14.38 -6.67 22.88
N LEU A 3 -14.15 -6.62 21.56
CA LEU A 3 -13.59 -5.49 20.85
C LEU A 3 -14.43 -4.22 21.12
N PRO A 4 -13.80 -3.02 21.16
CA PRO A 4 -14.54 -1.78 21.38
C PRO A 4 -15.60 -1.60 20.29
N LYS A 5 -16.68 -0.89 20.59
CA LYS A 5 -17.87 -0.65 19.74
C LYS A 5 -17.58 -0.16 18.31
N ILE A 6 -16.34 0.25 18.03
CA ILE A 6 -15.87 0.75 16.71
C ILE A 6 -15.93 -0.33 15.62
N GLN A 7 -15.94 -1.62 15.98
CA GLN A 7 -15.82 -2.74 15.05
C GLN A 7 -17.14 -3.43 14.66
N ARG A 8 -18.28 -2.84 14.92
CA ARG A 8 -19.57 -3.43 14.54
C ARG A 8 -20.20 -2.82 13.28
N ILE A 9 -19.38 -2.34 12.34
CA ILE A 9 -19.90 -2.06 11.00
C ILE A 9 -19.99 -3.42 10.32
N ALA A 10 -21.21 -3.89 10.06
CA ALA A 10 -21.43 -5.13 9.34
C ALA A 10 -20.97 -4.96 7.89
N ALA A 11 -20.13 -5.87 7.41
CA ALA A 11 -19.86 -5.98 5.98
C ALA A 11 -21.19 -6.27 5.25
N ARG A 12 -21.42 -5.58 4.13
CA ARG A 12 -22.60 -5.81 3.28
C ARG A 12 -22.39 -6.99 2.34
N THR A 13 -21.14 -7.35 2.10
CA THR A 13 -20.74 -8.42 1.17
C THR A 13 -19.49 -9.13 1.70
N ASP A 14 -19.22 -10.33 1.19
CA ASP A 14 -17.98 -11.08 1.43
C ASP A 14 -16.83 -10.64 0.51
N VAL A 15 -17.07 -9.66 -0.37
CA VAL A 15 -16.02 -9.00 -1.16
C VAL A 15 -15.49 -7.82 -0.36
N ALA A 16 -14.18 -7.85 -0.07
CA ALA A 16 -13.54 -6.83 0.75
C ALA A 16 -13.31 -5.52 -0.02
N LEU A 17 -12.94 -5.63 -1.31
CA LEU A 17 -12.72 -4.48 -2.18
C LEU A 17 -13.24 -4.79 -3.59
N GLU A 18 -14.02 -3.88 -4.12
CA GLU A 18 -14.47 -3.86 -5.50
C GLU A 18 -14.04 -2.56 -6.16
N VAL A 19 -13.35 -2.67 -7.26
CA VAL A 19 -12.93 -1.55 -8.10
C VAL A 19 -13.52 -1.78 -9.49
N HIS A 20 -14.33 -0.87 -9.96
CA HIS A 20 -14.98 -0.94 -11.27
C HIS A 20 -14.62 0.29 -12.10
N ASP A 21 -13.89 0.07 -13.18
CA ASP A 21 -13.56 1.09 -14.18
C ASP A 21 -12.93 2.36 -13.58
N ALA A 22 -12.11 2.19 -12.51
CA ALA A 22 -11.54 3.31 -11.78
C ALA A 22 -10.58 4.11 -12.65
N LEU A 23 -10.76 5.43 -12.64
CA LEU A 23 -9.96 6.38 -13.40
C LEU A 23 -9.41 7.46 -12.48
N LYS A 24 -8.10 7.79 -12.61
CA LYS A 24 -7.50 8.96 -11.94
C LYS A 24 -6.48 9.62 -12.84
N ARG A 25 -6.67 10.91 -13.03
CA ARG A 25 -5.80 11.78 -13.83
C ARG A 25 -5.19 12.84 -12.94
N PHE A 26 -3.96 13.21 -13.24
CA PHE A 26 -3.31 14.37 -12.66
C PHE A 26 -2.89 15.29 -13.81
N GLY A 27 -3.11 16.58 -13.65
CA GLY A 27 -2.71 17.59 -14.60
C GLY A 27 -2.61 18.93 -13.91
N ARG A 28 -1.70 19.76 -14.34
CA ARG A 28 -1.70 21.16 -13.93
C ARG A 28 -2.71 21.91 -14.78
N GLU A 29 -3.94 22.05 -14.32
CA GLU A 29 -4.75 23.20 -14.66
C GLU A 29 -4.19 24.40 -13.89
N THR A 30 -3.11 24.98 -14.36
CA THR A 30 -2.75 26.34 -13.96
C THR A 30 -3.15 27.30 -15.06
N PRO A 31 -4.24 28.07 -14.89
CA PRO A 31 -4.34 29.34 -15.52
C PRO A 31 -3.39 30.28 -14.78
N GLN A 32 -2.08 30.22 -15.02
CA GLN A 32 -1.28 31.39 -14.76
C GLN A 32 -1.82 32.46 -15.69
N ALA A 33 -2.45 33.48 -15.10
CA ALA A 33 -2.82 34.72 -15.81
C ALA A 33 -1.54 35.34 -16.36
N GLN A 34 -1.11 34.88 -17.54
CA GLN A 34 -0.05 35.54 -18.28
C GLN A 34 -0.64 36.78 -18.92
N PRO A 35 0.07 37.91 -18.86
CA PRO A 35 -0.34 39.12 -19.50
C PRO A 35 -0.66 38.86 -20.98
N PHE A 36 -1.73 39.47 -21.51
CA PHE A 36 -2.33 39.18 -22.81
C PHE A 36 -1.37 39.33 -24.03
N TRP A 37 -0.20 39.97 -23.84
CA TRP A 37 0.83 40.15 -24.88
C TRP A 37 1.79 38.96 -25.05
N LYS A 38 1.74 37.92 -24.17
CA LYS A 38 2.52 36.66 -24.35
C LYS A 38 1.65 35.53 -24.90
N ARG A 39 0.88 35.78 -25.95
CA ARG A 39 0.14 34.74 -26.67
C ARG A 39 1.04 33.94 -27.63
N GLY A 40 1.96 33.12 -27.09
CA GLY A 40 2.53 31.98 -27.79
C GLY A 40 1.58 30.80 -27.71
N ALA A 41 1.66 29.87 -28.67
CA ALA A 41 0.84 28.65 -28.70
C ALA A 41 0.92 27.93 -27.33
N ARG A 42 -0.21 27.86 -26.60
CA ARG A 42 -0.30 27.13 -25.34
C ARG A 42 -0.06 25.65 -25.64
N LYS A 43 1.01 25.07 -25.12
CA LYS A 43 1.06 23.60 -25.00
C LYS A 43 -0.14 23.18 -24.14
N PRO A 44 -0.95 22.20 -24.58
CA PRO A 44 -2.01 21.66 -23.73
C PRO A 44 -1.41 21.18 -22.42
N PRO A 45 -2.10 21.28 -21.28
CA PRO A 45 -1.61 20.77 -20.00
C PRO A 45 -1.31 19.29 -20.17
N GLU A 46 -0.12 18.88 -19.76
CA GLU A 46 0.30 17.49 -19.80
C GLU A 46 -0.50 16.74 -18.72
N MET A 47 -1.50 15.97 -19.17
CA MET A 47 -2.37 15.17 -18.32
C MET A 47 -1.73 13.79 -18.14
N THR A 48 -1.35 13.44 -16.92
CA THR A 48 -0.88 12.10 -16.57
C THR A 48 -2.04 11.26 -16.08
N VAL A 49 -2.30 10.12 -16.73
CA VAL A 49 -3.28 9.14 -16.27
C VAL A 49 -2.57 8.17 -15.34
N ALA A 50 -2.82 8.26 -14.05
CA ALA A 50 -2.15 7.44 -13.04
C ALA A 50 -2.91 6.13 -12.72
N VAL A 51 -4.24 6.12 -12.90
CA VAL A 51 -5.09 4.92 -12.85
C VAL A 51 -6.00 5.01 -14.07
N ASP A 52 -5.94 4.00 -14.92
CA ASP A 52 -6.55 4.01 -16.25
C ASP A 52 -7.49 2.81 -16.40
N HIS A 53 -8.78 3.05 -16.07
CA HIS A 53 -9.86 2.08 -16.20
C HIS A 53 -9.59 0.74 -15.48
N ILE A 54 -9.09 0.80 -14.22
CA ILE A 54 -8.80 -0.40 -13.44
C ILE A 54 -10.09 -1.03 -12.92
N SER A 55 -10.21 -2.35 -13.14
CA SER A 55 -11.23 -3.20 -12.52
C SER A 55 -10.58 -4.40 -11.84
N LEU A 56 -10.86 -4.60 -10.55
CA LEU A 56 -10.41 -5.74 -9.76
C LEU A 56 -11.32 -5.99 -8.55
N THR A 57 -11.22 -7.20 -7.99
CA THR A 57 -11.92 -7.57 -6.76
C THR A 57 -10.96 -8.23 -5.79
N VAL A 58 -11.11 -7.92 -4.50
CA VAL A 58 -10.39 -8.56 -3.39
C VAL A 58 -11.39 -9.29 -2.51
N ARG A 59 -11.17 -10.57 -2.24
CA ARG A 59 -12.03 -11.39 -1.40
C ARG A 59 -11.73 -11.13 0.07
N ARG A 60 -12.70 -11.36 0.92
CA ARG A 60 -12.48 -11.32 2.36
C ARG A 60 -11.45 -12.37 2.79
N GLY A 61 -10.54 -12.00 3.69
CA GLY A 61 -9.53 -12.88 4.25
C GLY A 61 -8.37 -13.23 3.31
N GLU A 62 -8.31 -12.68 2.08
CA GLU A 62 -7.16 -12.90 1.21
C GLU A 62 -6.06 -11.85 1.41
N ILE A 63 -4.83 -12.22 1.08
CA ILE A 63 -3.72 -11.30 0.85
C ILE A 63 -3.65 -11.07 -0.66
N PHE A 64 -4.07 -9.89 -1.08
CA PHE A 64 -4.05 -9.48 -2.49
C PHE A 64 -2.88 -8.56 -2.76
N GLY A 65 -2.04 -8.91 -3.74
CA GLY A 65 -0.88 -8.13 -4.16
C GLY A 65 -1.16 -7.27 -5.39
N LEU A 66 -0.70 -6.02 -5.37
CA LEU A 66 -0.59 -5.16 -6.54
C LEU A 66 0.89 -4.96 -6.85
N LEU A 67 1.40 -5.72 -7.83
CA LEU A 67 2.80 -5.73 -8.25
C LEU A 67 3.01 -4.78 -9.43
N GLY A 68 4.05 -3.95 -9.40
CA GLY A 68 4.38 -3.06 -10.50
C GLY A 68 5.60 -2.19 -10.22
N ALA A 69 6.17 -1.60 -11.27
CA ALA A 69 7.30 -0.68 -11.18
C ALA A 69 6.92 0.63 -10.44
N ASN A 70 7.91 1.43 -10.10
CA ASN A 70 7.69 2.77 -9.54
C ASN A 70 6.95 3.63 -10.57
N GLY A 71 6.00 4.44 -10.11
CA GLY A 71 5.19 5.26 -11.02
C GLY A 71 4.06 4.53 -11.77
N SER A 72 3.91 3.20 -11.65
CA SER A 72 2.87 2.44 -12.35
C SER A 72 1.43 2.71 -11.90
N GLY A 73 1.21 3.48 -10.81
CA GLY A 73 -0.12 3.82 -10.30
C GLY A 73 -0.52 3.15 -8.98
N LYS A 74 0.31 2.25 -8.41
CA LYS A 74 0.04 1.50 -7.16
C LYS A 74 -0.41 2.39 -6.00
N SER A 75 0.44 3.35 -5.63
CA SER A 75 0.14 4.27 -4.50
C SER A 75 -1.04 5.18 -4.79
N THR A 76 -1.34 5.48 -6.07
CA THR A 76 -2.54 6.22 -6.44
C THR A 76 -3.79 5.39 -6.18
N LEU A 77 -3.81 4.12 -6.59
CA LEU A 77 -4.94 3.23 -6.33
C LEU A 77 -5.18 3.03 -4.83
N ILE A 78 -4.12 2.80 -4.03
CA ILE A 78 -4.25 2.73 -2.56
C ILE A 78 -4.85 4.02 -1.98
N ARG A 79 -4.45 5.19 -2.48
CA ARG A 79 -5.00 6.48 -2.00
C ARG A 79 -6.48 6.64 -2.37
N LEU A 80 -6.92 6.15 -3.52
CA LEU A 80 -8.33 6.11 -3.91
C LEU A 80 -9.13 5.20 -2.96
N VAL A 81 -8.67 3.97 -2.75
CA VAL A 81 -9.31 3.00 -1.84
C VAL A 81 -9.35 3.53 -0.41
N SER A 82 -8.29 4.20 0.05
CA SER A 82 -8.20 4.77 1.40
C SER A 82 -8.92 6.12 1.57
N THR A 83 -9.72 6.54 0.59
CA THR A 83 -10.48 7.82 0.61
C THR A 83 -9.61 9.08 0.68
N LEU A 84 -8.32 8.99 0.38
CA LEU A 84 -7.41 10.13 0.36
C LEU A 84 -7.41 10.87 -0.98
N LEU A 85 -7.91 10.21 -2.03
CA LEU A 85 -8.14 10.78 -3.35
C LEU A 85 -9.55 10.43 -3.81
N VAL A 86 -10.12 11.31 -4.61
CA VAL A 86 -11.40 11.08 -5.27
C VAL A 86 -11.13 10.57 -6.69
N PRO A 87 -11.72 9.45 -7.14
CA PRO A 87 -11.60 9.01 -8.53
C PRO A 87 -12.28 10.02 -9.48
N ASP A 88 -11.74 10.12 -10.69
CA ASP A 88 -12.32 10.96 -11.75
C ASP A 88 -13.38 10.21 -12.56
N GLY A 89 -13.41 8.87 -12.45
CA GLY A 89 -14.39 7.97 -13.04
C GLY A 89 -14.40 6.60 -12.38
N GLY A 90 -15.44 5.83 -12.67
CA GLY A 90 -15.64 4.51 -12.09
C GLY A 90 -16.16 4.54 -10.66
N GLU A 91 -16.17 3.36 -10.02
CA GLU A 91 -16.69 3.17 -8.67
C GLU A 91 -15.74 2.29 -7.85
N ILE A 92 -15.56 2.62 -6.57
CA ILE A 92 -14.77 1.83 -5.62
C ILE A 92 -15.62 1.58 -4.38
N ARG A 93 -15.72 0.30 -3.97
CA ARG A 93 -16.46 -0.11 -2.78
C ARG A 93 -15.59 -0.95 -1.85
N VAL A 94 -15.70 -0.71 -0.55
CA VAL A 94 -15.05 -1.49 0.51
C VAL A 94 -16.12 -2.16 1.34
N PHE A 95 -16.17 -3.49 1.34
CA PHE A 95 -17.24 -4.29 1.96
C PHE A 95 -18.64 -3.81 1.57
N GLY A 96 -18.83 -3.41 0.30
CA GLY A 96 -20.07 -2.90 -0.26
C GLY A 96 -20.37 -1.42 0.04
N TYR A 97 -19.48 -0.71 0.75
CA TYR A 97 -19.61 0.73 1.03
C TYR A 97 -18.82 1.56 0.00
N ASP A 98 -19.47 2.52 -0.63
CA ASP A 98 -18.86 3.41 -1.61
C ASP A 98 -17.86 4.36 -0.95
N VAL A 99 -16.62 4.42 -1.49
CA VAL A 99 -15.53 5.21 -0.89
C VAL A 99 -15.78 6.72 -0.91
N GLN A 100 -16.63 7.23 -1.82
CA GLN A 100 -16.95 8.65 -1.93
C GLN A 100 -18.19 9.00 -1.09
N ARG A 101 -19.27 8.21 -1.24
CA ARG A 101 -20.55 8.50 -0.61
C ARG A 101 -20.60 8.14 0.86
N GLU A 102 -19.86 7.09 1.25
CA GLU A 102 -19.87 6.51 2.59
C GLU A 102 -18.47 6.54 3.24
N GLU A 103 -17.68 7.56 2.93
CA GLU A 103 -16.29 7.75 3.35
C GLU A 103 -16.06 7.49 4.85
N ARG A 104 -16.92 8.03 5.72
CA ARG A 104 -16.80 7.85 7.17
C ARG A 104 -16.92 6.39 7.59
N THR A 105 -17.76 5.62 6.92
CA THR A 105 -17.94 4.18 7.17
C THR A 105 -16.74 3.42 6.69
N VAL A 106 -16.27 3.70 5.46
CA VAL A 106 -15.08 3.08 4.89
C VAL A 106 -13.86 3.31 5.77
N ARG A 107 -13.60 4.54 6.23
CA ARG A 107 -12.47 4.87 7.13
C ARG A 107 -12.46 4.11 8.46
N ARG A 108 -13.60 3.58 8.90
CA ARG A 108 -13.66 2.72 10.10
C ARG A 108 -13.37 1.26 9.82
N LEU A 109 -13.50 0.83 8.56
CA LEU A 109 -13.24 -0.55 8.13
C LEU A 109 -11.79 -0.77 7.73
N ILE A 110 -11.10 0.29 7.30
CA ILE A 110 -9.75 0.22 6.75
C ILE A 110 -8.71 0.85 7.68
N ASN A 111 -7.47 0.44 7.49
CA ASN A 111 -6.33 1.26 7.88
C ASN A 111 -5.23 1.17 6.83
N ARG A 112 -4.40 2.21 6.74
CA ARG A 112 -3.30 2.27 5.77
C ARG A 112 -1.96 2.44 6.48
N VAL A 113 -1.00 1.66 6.03
CA VAL A 113 0.42 1.80 6.38
C VAL A 113 1.17 2.22 5.12
N SER A 114 1.82 3.37 5.14
CA SER A 114 2.64 3.88 4.04
C SER A 114 4.12 3.68 4.31
N VAL A 115 4.93 3.71 3.23
CA VAL A 115 6.40 3.62 3.29
C VAL A 115 7.00 4.65 4.24
N GLU A 116 6.46 5.88 4.20
CA GLU A 116 6.89 6.97 5.07
C GLU A 116 5.85 7.23 6.16
N ALA A 117 5.99 6.53 7.26
CA ALA A 117 5.17 6.79 8.42
C ALA A 117 5.70 8.00 9.19
N SER A 118 4.88 9.06 9.24
CA SER A 118 5.18 10.22 10.09
C SER A 118 5.01 9.86 11.56
N PHE A 119 6.06 10.10 12.34
CA PHE A 119 6.10 9.87 13.78
C PHE A 119 6.67 11.06 14.52
N PHE A 120 6.32 11.17 15.80
CA PHE A 120 7.01 12.01 16.74
C PHE A 120 8.32 11.31 17.14
N LYS A 121 9.43 11.65 16.46
CA LYS A 121 10.71 10.93 16.58
C LYS A 121 11.27 10.89 17.99
N LYS A 122 11.03 11.94 18.81
CA LYS A 122 11.46 12.02 20.22
C LYS A 122 10.59 11.21 21.19
N LEU A 123 9.42 10.77 20.76
CA LEU A 123 8.56 9.87 21.54
C LEU A 123 8.92 8.41 21.28
N SER A 124 8.71 7.58 22.28
CA SER A 124 8.88 6.13 22.18
C SER A 124 7.83 5.49 21.25
N ALA A 125 8.05 4.23 20.87
CA ALA A 125 7.09 3.47 20.09
C ALA A 125 5.71 3.42 20.78
N LEU A 126 5.70 3.12 22.08
CA LEU A 126 4.45 3.04 22.84
C LEU A 126 3.74 4.40 22.94
N GLU A 127 4.46 5.50 23.19
CA GLU A 127 3.87 6.84 23.23
C GLU A 127 3.27 7.26 21.88
N ASN A 128 3.95 6.98 20.75
CA ASN A 128 3.41 7.21 19.42
C ASN A 128 2.10 6.44 19.19
N LEU A 129 2.05 5.16 19.60
CA LEU A 129 0.83 4.36 19.48
C LEU A 129 -0.27 4.85 20.44
N MET A 130 0.06 5.26 21.64
CA MET A 130 -0.91 5.84 22.57
C MET A 130 -1.48 7.18 22.08
N TYR A 131 -0.64 7.99 21.41
CA TYR A 131 -1.12 9.21 20.76
C TYR A 131 -2.10 8.89 19.62
N ALA A 132 -1.74 7.94 18.73
CA ALA A 132 -2.63 7.48 17.66
C ALA A 132 -3.94 6.91 18.22
N ALA A 133 -3.87 6.12 19.27
CA ALA A 133 -5.05 5.55 19.94
C ALA A 133 -6.05 6.62 20.41
N ARG A 134 -5.56 7.78 20.90
CA ARG A 134 -6.42 8.90 21.28
C ARG A 134 -7.15 9.50 20.08
N LEU A 135 -6.48 9.58 18.92
CA LEU A 135 -7.12 10.07 17.68
C LEU A 135 -8.22 9.13 17.18
N TYR A 136 -8.15 7.84 17.55
CA TYR A 136 -9.15 6.83 17.23
C TYR A 136 -10.18 6.60 18.37
N ASP A 137 -10.20 7.44 19.40
CA ASP A 137 -11.08 7.33 20.57
C ASP A 137 -11.01 5.96 21.28
N LEU A 138 -9.83 5.32 21.28
CA LEU A 138 -9.62 4.04 21.95
C LEU A 138 -9.40 4.25 23.45
N PRO A 139 -10.06 3.42 24.31
CA PRO A 139 -9.83 3.49 25.76
C PRO A 139 -8.36 3.24 26.11
N GLY A 140 -7.76 4.11 26.95
CA GLY A 140 -6.32 4.12 27.21
C GLY A 140 -5.75 2.79 27.71
N VAL A 141 -6.46 2.09 28.61
CA VAL A 141 -6.04 0.77 29.11
C VAL A 141 -6.04 -0.28 28.01
N TYR A 142 -7.07 -0.30 27.18
CA TYR A 142 -7.14 -1.18 26.01
C TYR A 142 -6.02 -0.88 25.02
N ALA A 143 -5.87 0.40 24.66
CA ALA A 143 -4.86 0.86 23.71
C ALA A 143 -3.43 0.48 24.13
N ARG A 144 -3.09 0.71 25.41
CA ARG A 144 -1.77 0.35 25.95
C ARG A 144 -1.49 -1.15 25.84
N ARG A 145 -2.43 -1.97 26.31
CA ARG A 145 -2.30 -3.43 26.25
C ARG A 145 -2.16 -3.90 24.80
N ARG A 146 -3.05 -3.44 23.90
CA ARG A 146 -3.04 -3.81 22.49
C ARG A 146 -1.76 -3.36 21.78
N SER A 147 -1.26 -2.15 22.07
CA SER A 147 0.02 -1.66 21.53
C SER A 147 1.18 -2.56 21.90
N VAL A 148 1.29 -2.96 23.18
CA VAL A 148 2.36 -3.85 23.65
C VAL A 148 2.25 -5.23 23.01
N GLU A 149 1.05 -5.80 22.92
CA GLU A 149 0.80 -7.09 22.25
C GLU A 149 1.28 -7.08 20.81
N ILE A 150 0.85 -6.06 20.02
CA ILE A 150 1.22 -5.95 18.60
C ILE A 150 2.73 -5.72 18.43
N LEU A 151 3.33 -4.79 19.19
CA LEU A 151 4.76 -4.51 19.07
C LEU A 151 5.64 -5.74 19.41
N ARG A 152 5.24 -6.51 20.42
CA ARG A 152 5.91 -7.78 20.76
C ARG A 152 5.74 -8.83 19.66
N SER A 153 4.56 -8.97 19.09
CA SER A 153 4.32 -9.92 17.98
C SER A 153 5.10 -9.56 16.71
N LEU A 154 5.42 -8.26 16.52
CA LEU A 154 6.33 -7.77 15.49
C LEU A 154 7.83 -7.96 15.85
N GLY A 155 8.12 -8.54 17.01
CA GLY A 155 9.50 -8.86 17.44
C GLY A 155 10.26 -7.67 18.03
N LEU A 156 9.57 -6.61 18.50
CA LEU A 156 10.22 -5.57 19.29
C LEU A 156 10.41 -6.05 20.72
N SER A 157 11.65 -5.91 21.24
CA SER A 157 11.95 -6.24 22.64
C SER A 157 11.33 -5.22 23.59
N GLU A 158 11.07 -5.63 24.83
CA GLU A 158 10.45 -4.79 25.86
C GLU A 158 11.17 -3.44 26.02
N LYS A 159 12.49 -3.44 26.04
CA LYS A 159 13.30 -2.23 26.14
C LYS A 159 13.00 -1.26 25.01
N ARG A 160 12.86 -1.75 23.77
CA ARG A 160 12.61 -0.92 22.57
C ARG A 160 11.23 -0.27 22.57
N LEU A 161 10.26 -0.78 23.30
CA LEU A 161 8.92 -0.17 23.38
C LEU A 161 8.95 1.24 23.97
N TYR A 162 9.93 1.50 24.85
CA TYR A 162 10.07 2.74 25.60
C TYR A 162 11.20 3.65 25.11
N GLU A 163 11.97 3.22 24.10
CA GLU A 163 13.04 4.04 23.50
C GLU A 163 12.45 5.00 22.44
N PRO A 164 13.00 6.23 22.32
CA PRO A 164 12.64 7.17 21.26
C PRO A 164 12.81 6.58 19.87
N LEU A 165 11.89 6.89 18.96
CA LEU A 165 11.94 6.35 17.58
C LEU A 165 13.16 6.81 16.79
N GLU A 166 13.76 7.96 17.12
CA GLU A 166 15.00 8.44 16.49
C GLU A 166 16.19 7.51 16.71
N HIS A 167 16.16 6.65 17.77
CA HIS A 167 17.19 5.65 18.06
C HIS A 167 16.87 4.28 17.46
N MET A 168 15.78 4.15 16.71
CA MET A 168 15.36 2.91 16.06
C MET A 168 15.80 2.83 14.60
N SER A 169 16.19 1.63 14.16
CA SER A 169 16.43 1.37 12.75
C SER A 169 15.17 1.58 11.92
N ARG A 170 15.34 1.81 10.61
CA ARG A 170 14.20 1.94 9.68
C ARG A 170 13.22 0.75 9.76
N GLY A 171 13.75 -0.47 9.84
CA GLY A 171 12.93 -1.69 10.01
C GLY A 171 12.13 -1.69 11.31
N MET A 172 12.70 -1.20 12.41
CA MET A 172 11.97 -1.08 13.68
C MET A 172 10.88 0.00 13.59
N GLN A 173 11.17 1.15 12.96
CA GLN A 173 10.17 2.21 12.74
C GLN A 173 9.02 1.69 11.87
N GLN A 174 9.31 0.90 10.83
CA GLN A 174 8.28 0.29 9.99
C GLN A 174 7.39 -0.68 10.78
N LYS A 175 7.95 -1.48 11.68
CA LYS A 175 7.17 -2.32 12.61
C LYS A 175 6.23 -1.48 13.49
N VAL A 176 6.67 -0.31 13.95
CA VAL A 176 5.80 0.63 14.69
C VAL A 176 4.70 1.22 13.80
N ALA A 177 4.98 1.50 12.51
CA ALA A 177 3.98 1.94 11.55
C ALA A 177 2.89 0.89 11.32
N ILE A 178 3.28 -0.36 11.15
CA ILE A 178 2.36 -1.50 11.03
C ILE A 178 1.54 -1.64 12.32
N ALA A 179 2.19 -1.59 13.50
CA ALA A 179 1.49 -1.64 14.79
C ALA A 179 0.43 -0.55 14.92
N ARG A 180 0.73 0.68 14.47
CA ARG A 180 -0.24 1.79 14.44
C ARG A 180 -1.44 1.47 13.54
N GLY A 181 -1.18 0.91 12.36
CA GLY A 181 -2.22 0.48 11.43
C GLY A 181 -3.18 -0.56 12.01
N LEU A 182 -2.74 -1.31 13.02
CA LEU A 182 -3.50 -2.41 13.62
C LEU A 182 -4.21 -2.07 14.92
N LEU A 183 -4.02 -0.88 15.46
CA LEU A 183 -4.64 -0.47 16.72
C LEU A 183 -6.15 -0.57 16.71
N THR A 184 -6.78 -0.21 15.59
CA THR A 184 -8.24 -0.24 15.42
C THR A 184 -8.76 -1.60 14.99
N ALA A 185 -7.88 -2.60 14.77
CA ALA A 185 -8.18 -3.91 14.22
C ALA A 185 -9.02 -3.80 12.92
N PRO A 186 -8.47 -3.20 11.85
CA PRO A 186 -9.19 -2.99 10.60
C PRO A 186 -9.58 -4.32 9.96
N VAL A 187 -10.69 -4.32 9.21
CA VAL A 187 -11.14 -5.49 8.46
C VAL A 187 -10.36 -5.60 7.13
N LEU A 188 -9.98 -4.44 6.55
CA LEU A 188 -9.09 -4.34 5.40
C LEU A 188 -7.85 -3.51 5.76
N LEU A 189 -6.67 -4.12 5.70
CA LEU A 189 -5.39 -3.46 5.90
C LEU A 189 -4.74 -3.16 4.56
N LEU A 190 -4.44 -1.88 4.33
CA LEU A 190 -3.78 -1.40 3.12
C LEU A 190 -2.29 -1.19 3.44
N LEU A 191 -1.42 -1.97 2.80
CA LEU A 191 0.03 -1.91 2.99
C LEU A 191 0.68 -1.37 1.70
N ASP A 192 1.20 -0.15 1.78
CA ASP A 192 1.86 0.51 0.65
C ASP A 192 3.38 0.29 0.78
N GLU A 193 3.91 -0.67 0.03
CA GLU A 193 5.32 -1.09 0.01
C GLU A 193 5.91 -1.33 1.41
N PRO A 194 5.34 -2.25 2.22
CA PRO A 194 5.64 -2.36 3.65
C PRO A 194 7.05 -2.81 3.98
N THR A 195 7.79 -3.38 3.03
CA THR A 195 9.15 -3.92 3.25
C THR A 195 10.24 -3.16 2.51
N THR A 196 9.87 -2.12 1.74
CA THR A 196 10.82 -1.33 0.93
C THR A 196 11.87 -0.66 1.80
N GLY A 197 13.15 -0.87 1.45
CA GLY A 197 14.31 -0.31 2.15
C GLY A 197 14.58 -0.90 3.53
N LEU A 198 14.02 -2.08 3.83
CA LEU A 198 14.32 -2.83 5.04
C LEU A 198 15.48 -3.79 4.82
N ASP A 199 16.26 -4.04 5.89
CA ASP A 199 17.22 -5.13 5.89
C ASP A 199 16.52 -6.50 5.79
N PRO A 200 17.20 -7.57 5.30
CA PRO A 200 16.58 -8.88 5.05
C PRO A 200 15.87 -9.48 6.26
N ARG A 201 16.40 -9.27 7.47
CA ARG A 201 15.80 -9.77 8.71
C ARG A 201 14.51 -9.05 9.03
N SER A 202 14.52 -7.71 8.96
CA SER A 202 13.33 -6.89 9.19
C SER A 202 12.24 -7.17 8.16
N LYS A 203 12.61 -7.33 6.87
CA LYS A 203 11.71 -7.73 5.80
C LYS A 203 11.01 -9.05 6.13
N HIS A 204 11.79 -10.09 6.48
CA HIS A 204 11.25 -11.40 6.83
C HIS A 204 10.33 -11.37 8.07
N ASP A 205 10.66 -10.56 9.09
CA ASP A 205 9.83 -10.42 10.29
C ASP A 205 8.47 -9.77 9.94
N VAL A 206 8.46 -8.75 9.09
CA VAL A 206 7.22 -8.10 8.60
C VAL A 206 6.39 -9.07 7.77
N GLN A 207 6.98 -9.78 6.83
CA GLN A 207 6.29 -10.77 6.00
C GLN A 207 5.65 -11.87 6.83
N ARG A 208 6.38 -12.45 7.77
CA ARG A 208 5.86 -13.47 8.70
C ARG A 208 4.71 -12.93 9.55
N PHE A 209 4.79 -11.66 9.95
CA PHE A 209 3.73 -11.03 10.70
C PHE A 209 2.45 -10.85 9.86
N ILE A 210 2.55 -10.44 8.58
CA ILE A 210 1.41 -10.31 7.65
C ILE A 210 0.70 -11.67 7.50
N LEU A 211 1.45 -12.76 7.29
CA LEU A 211 0.89 -14.11 7.18
C LEU A 211 0.12 -14.51 8.45
N ARG A 212 0.73 -14.30 9.63
CA ARG A 212 0.05 -14.62 10.91
C ARG A 212 -1.23 -13.80 11.11
N MET A 213 -1.25 -12.53 10.72
CA MET A 213 -2.43 -11.70 10.83
C MET A 213 -3.63 -12.23 10.03
N ARG A 214 -3.37 -12.72 8.83
CA ARG A 214 -4.38 -13.39 8.02
C ARG A 214 -4.92 -14.64 8.73
N GLU A 215 -4.02 -15.50 9.22
CA GLU A 215 -4.37 -16.77 9.84
C GLU A 215 -5.15 -16.60 11.16
N GLU A 216 -4.73 -15.65 12.02
CA GLU A 216 -5.26 -15.50 13.37
C GLU A 216 -6.47 -14.55 13.46
N HIS A 217 -6.65 -13.63 12.51
CA HIS A 217 -7.59 -12.51 12.65
C HIS A 217 -8.56 -12.32 11.49
N ASP A 218 -8.55 -13.17 10.47
CA ASP A 218 -9.41 -13.06 9.25
C ASP A 218 -9.29 -11.64 8.62
N THR A 219 -8.10 -11.02 8.75
CA THR A 219 -7.85 -9.68 8.21
C THR A 219 -7.55 -9.80 6.73
N THR A 220 -8.32 -9.07 5.91
CA THR A 220 -8.00 -8.91 4.49
C THR A 220 -6.83 -7.94 4.34
N VAL A 221 -5.89 -8.28 3.48
CA VAL A 221 -4.71 -7.43 3.22
C VAL A 221 -4.66 -7.06 1.74
N PHE A 222 -4.57 -5.77 1.45
CA PHE A 222 -4.23 -5.26 0.12
C PHE A 222 -2.83 -4.68 0.18
N LEU A 223 -1.90 -5.33 -0.51
CA LEU A 223 -0.47 -5.05 -0.46
C LEU A 223 0.00 -4.49 -1.81
N THR A 224 0.70 -3.35 -1.81
CA THR A 224 1.48 -2.94 -3.00
C THR A 224 2.94 -3.27 -2.81
N THR A 225 3.59 -3.70 -3.86
CA THR A 225 5.03 -3.98 -3.87
C THR A 225 5.61 -3.88 -5.27
N HIS A 226 6.91 -3.63 -5.38
CA HIS A 226 7.70 -3.84 -6.58
C HIS A 226 8.59 -5.08 -6.42
N ASP A 227 8.55 -5.75 -5.27
CA ASP A 227 9.35 -6.94 -4.95
C ASP A 227 8.58 -8.21 -5.34
N MET A 228 9.09 -8.89 -6.35
CA MET A 228 8.46 -10.08 -6.93
C MET A 228 8.46 -11.27 -5.99
N ASP A 229 9.54 -11.45 -5.21
CA ASP A 229 9.64 -12.51 -4.22
C ASP A 229 8.65 -12.28 -3.08
N GLU A 230 8.42 -11.01 -2.70
CA GLU A 230 7.41 -10.67 -1.70
C GLU A 230 6.01 -11.00 -2.20
N ALA A 231 5.68 -10.60 -3.43
CA ALA A 231 4.39 -10.88 -4.04
C ALA A 231 4.15 -12.40 -4.16
N ASP A 232 5.13 -13.14 -4.69
CA ASP A 232 5.06 -14.60 -4.86
C ASP A 232 4.85 -15.35 -3.55
N ARG A 233 5.51 -14.88 -2.49
CA ARG A 233 5.51 -15.54 -1.18
C ARG A 233 4.30 -15.23 -0.32
N LEU A 234 3.76 -14.02 -0.41
CA LEU A 234 2.73 -13.55 0.51
C LEU A 234 1.32 -13.61 -0.08
N CYS A 235 1.17 -13.39 -1.39
CA CYS A 235 -0.13 -13.11 -1.97
C CYS A 235 -0.87 -14.37 -2.43
N ASP A 236 -2.16 -14.42 -2.15
CA ASP A 236 -3.05 -15.46 -2.69
C ASP A 236 -3.35 -15.19 -4.17
N ARG A 237 -3.48 -13.89 -4.53
CA ARG A 237 -3.64 -13.41 -5.91
C ARG A 237 -2.84 -12.14 -6.11
N ILE A 238 -2.35 -11.96 -7.33
CA ILE A 238 -1.54 -10.81 -7.74
C ILE A 238 -2.17 -10.17 -8.97
N ALA A 239 -2.37 -8.86 -8.91
CA ALA A 239 -2.58 -8.03 -10.08
C ALA A 239 -1.27 -7.36 -10.46
N ILE A 240 -0.85 -7.50 -11.71
CA ILE A 240 0.30 -6.81 -12.27
C ILE A 240 -0.18 -5.52 -12.91
N ILE A 241 0.33 -4.38 -12.43
CA ILE A 241 -0.03 -3.05 -12.95
C ILE A 241 1.15 -2.45 -13.71
N ASP A 242 0.88 -2.00 -14.93
CA ASP A 242 1.81 -1.21 -15.73
C ASP A 242 1.07 -0.01 -16.35
N ASN A 243 1.70 1.17 -16.32
CA ASN A 243 1.16 2.41 -16.89
C ASN A 243 -0.31 2.69 -16.51
N GLY A 244 -0.67 2.44 -15.25
CA GLY A 244 -2.02 2.67 -14.73
C GLY A 244 -3.05 1.60 -15.08
N ARG A 245 -2.69 0.52 -15.78
CA ARG A 245 -3.59 -0.56 -16.22
C ARG A 245 -3.21 -1.90 -15.62
N ILE A 246 -4.19 -2.78 -15.43
CA ILE A 246 -3.91 -4.17 -15.04
C ILE A 246 -3.51 -4.98 -16.28
N ALA A 247 -2.27 -5.45 -16.28
CA ALA A 247 -1.73 -6.31 -17.35
C ALA A 247 -2.15 -7.78 -17.18
N ALA A 248 -2.22 -8.27 -15.94
CA ALA A 248 -2.68 -9.62 -15.60
C ALA A 248 -3.15 -9.68 -14.15
N LEU A 249 -4.03 -10.66 -13.83
CA LEU A 249 -4.51 -10.91 -12.50
C LEU A 249 -4.81 -12.40 -12.33
N ASP A 250 -4.06 -13.08 -11.45
CA ASP A 250 -4.28 -14.49 -11.10
C ASP A 250 -3.55 -14.83 -9.77
N THR A 251 -3.58 -16.11 -9.38
CA THR A 251 -2.67 -16.64 -8.37
C THR A 251 -1.21 -16.56 -8.85
N PRO A 252 -0.22 -16.48 -7.95
CA PRO A 252 1.20 -16.50 -8.35
C PRO A 252 1.52 -17.69 -9.27
N GLN A 253 1.02 -18.87 -8.96
CA GLN A 253 1.24 -20.07 -9.78
C GLN A 253 0.54 -19.96 -11.13
N GLY A 254 -0.73 -19.48 -11.18
CA GLY A 254 -1.47 -19.30 -12.42
C GLY A 254 -0.77 -18.33 -13.39
N LEU A 255 -0.22 -17.23 -12.87
CA LEU A 255 0.57 -16.29 -13.66
C LEU A 255 1.84 -16.96 -14.25
N LYS A 256 2.57 -17.72 -13.42
CA LYS A 256 3.78 -18.45 -13.85
C LYS A 256 3.47 -19.51 -14.91
N ASP A 257 2.40 -20.26 -14.72
CA ASP A 257 2.00 -21.32 -15.67
C ASP A 257 1.57 -20.73 -17.02
N ALA A 258 0.76 -19.66 -17.01
CA ALA A 258 0.29 -18.98 -18.21
C ALA A 258 1.45 -18.41 -19.05
N ILE A 259 2.42 -17.77 -18.38
CA ILE A 259 3.58 -17.19 -19.05
C ILE A 259 4.58 -18.27 -19.46
N GLY A 260 4.86 -19.27 -18.62
CA GLY A 260 5.73 -20.40 -18.94
C GLY A 260 5.31 -21.11 -20.22
N ALA A 261 4.02 -21.38 -20.38
CA ALA A 261 3.46 -21.94 -21.60
C ALA A 261 3.66 -21.03 -22.83
N ARG A 262 3.55 -19.71 -22.64
CA ARG A 262 3.69 -18.71 -23.72
C ARG A 262 5.13 -18.54 -24.20
N ILE A 263 6.11 -18.53 -23.26
CA ILE A 263 7.53 -18.34 -23.61
C ILE A 263 8.27 -19.65 -23.91
N GLY A 264 7.59 -20.79 -23.85
CA GLY A 264 8.17 -22.10 -24.13
C GLY A 264 9.28 -22.53 -23.14
N LYS A 265 9.23 -22.01 -21.90
CA LYS A 265 10.23 -22.30 -20.87
C LYS A 265 9.94 -23.65 -20.22
N ASN A 266 10.76 -24.66 -20.49
CA ASN A 266 10.66 -26.01 -19.90
C ASN A 266 11.22 -26.09 -18.45
N GLY A 267 11.34 -24.99 -17.76
CA GLY A 267 11.86 -24.88 -16.39
C GLY A 267 10.92 -24.08 -15.50
N ALA A 268 11.29 -23.92 -14.21
CA ALA A 268 10.51 -23.11 -13.30
C ALA A 268 10.47 -21.66 -13.77
N THR A 269 9.28 -21.19 -14.18
CA THR A 269 9.02 -19.78 -14.49
C THR A 269 9.00 -18.98 -13.19
N THR A 270 9.72 -17.89 -13.12
CA THR A 270 9.76 -16.99 -11.97
C THR A 270 8.73 -15.86 -12.13
N MET A 271 8.42 -15.14 -11.04
CA MET A 271 7.60 -13.92 -11.13
C MET A 271 8.30 -12.80 -11.92
N GLU A 272 9.63 -12.80 -11.96
CA GLU A 272 10.42 -11.89 -12.80
C GLU A 272 10.20 -12.18 -14.29
N ASP A 273 10.22 -13.44 -14.70
CA ASP A 273 9.87 -13.85 -16.08
C ASP A 273 8.45 -13.37 -16.44
N VAL A 274 7.51 -13.51 -15.51
CA VAL A 274 6.11 -13.07 -15.69
C VAL A 274 6.06 -11.55 -15.90
N PHE A 275 6.71 -10.81 -15.03
CA PHE A 275 6.70 -9.35 -15.08
C PHE A 275 7.33 -8.83 -16.39
N MET A 276 8.50 -9.34 -16.74
CA MET A 276 9.19 -8.97 -18.00
C MET A 276 8.36 -9.33 -19.24
N ALA A 277 7.74 -10.49 -19.27
CA ALA A 277 6.91 -10.91 -20.40
C ALA A 277 5.66 -10.05 -20.60
N LEU A 278 5.12 -9.46 -19.54
CA LEU A 278 3.90 -8.66 -19.58
C LEU A 278 4.16 -7.16 -19.78
N THR A 279 5.26 -6.64 -19.24
CA THR A 279 5.56 -5.19 -19.24
C THR A 279 6.66 -4.80 -20.25
N GLY A 280 7.48 -5.77 -20.66
CA GLY A 280 8.65 -5.52 -21.48
C GLY A 280 9.79 -4.81 -20.77
N LYS A 281 9.71 -4.68 -19.43
CA LYS A 281 10.66 -3.93 -18.59
C LYS A 281 11.22 -4.83 -17.49
N SER A 282 12.51 -4.62 -17.13
CA SER A 282 13.05 -5.05 -15.83
C SER A 282 12.71 -4.00 -14.78
N LEU A 283 12.50 -4.40 -13.52
CA LEU A 283 12.31 -3.44 -12.42
C LEU A 283 13.58 -2.64 -12.12
N ASP A 284 14.74 -3.13 -12.57
CA ASP A 284 16.03 -2.45 -12.42
C ASP A 284 16.23 -1.30 -13.42
N ASP A 285 15.45 -1.26 -14.50
CA ASP A 285 15.54 -0.20 -15.53
C ASP A 285 15.06 1.18 -15.02
N ASP A 286 14.40 1.25 -13.86
CA ASP A 286 13.92 2.49 -13.25
C ASP A 286 15.00 3.24 -12.42
N PHE A 287 16.24 2.75 -12.37
CA PHE A 287 17.36 3.41 -11.69
C PHE A 287 18.23 4.21 -12.68
N GLU A 288 17.66 5.20 -13.35
CA GLU A 288 18.48 6.29 -13.89
C GLU A 288 18.83 7.22 -12.71
N PRO A 289 20.14 7.35 -12.36
CA PRO A 289 20.55 8.41 -11.45
C PRO A 289 20.24 9.75 -12.11
N SER A 290 19.46 10.58 -11.45
CA SER A 290 19.22 11.96 -11.85
C SER A 290 20.58 12.67 -11.98
N ASP A 291 20.99 13.03 -13.20
CA ASP A 291 22.19 13.80 -13.57
C ASP A 291 22.09 15.29 -13.11
N ASP A 292 21.61 15.56 -11.90
CA ASP A 292 21.50 16.93 -11.36
C ASP A 292 22.55 17.24 -10.29
N PHE A 293 23.76 16.66 -10.39
CA PHE A 293 24.89 17.06 -9.53
C PHE A 293 26.20 17.26 -10.29
N GLU A 294 26.19 18.08 -11.36
CA GLU A 294 27.42 18.70 -11.84
C GLU A 294 27.10 20.01 -12.57
N ARG A 295 27.07 21.12 -11.83
CA ARG A 295 27.50 22.46 -12.27
C ARG A 295 27.40 23.44 -11.12
N GLY A 296 28.50 23.67 -10.47
CA GLY A 296 28.61 24.75 -9.54
C GLY A 296 29.89 24.75 -8.73
N ASP A 297 31.03 24.85 -9.45
CA ASP A 297 32.21 25.52 -8.87
C ASP A 297 33.13 25.92 -10.02
N GLY A 298 33.16 27.20 -10.26
CA GLY A 298 34.06 27.84 -11.24
C GLY A 298 33.83 29.33 -11.32
N ASN A 299 34.16 30.07 -10.26
CA ASN A 299 34.94 31.30 -10.24
C ASN A 299 34.70 32.09 -8.94
#